data_f87e5609cb10fa4c866704806e13acee
#
_entry.id   f87e5609cb10fa4c866704806e13acee
#
_cell.length_a   1.000
_cell.length_b   1.000
_cell.length_c   1.000
_cell.angle_alpha   90.00
_cell.angle_beta   90.00
_cell.angle_gamma   90.00
#
_symmetry.space_group_name_H-M   'P 1'
#
loop_
_entity.id
_entity.type
_entity.pdbx_description
1 polymer ?
#
loop_
_entity_poly.entity_id
_entity_poly.type
_entity_poly.pdbx_seq_one_letter_code
_entity_poly.pdbx_strand_id
1 'polypeptide(L)'
;MAMQLDPTVAAKAGSRESVCAPGRTSAIILAGGSGSRFTGSFFPKQFVQVHGKPILAYVLETYQQLSLIDDITLVINARYEQLYYDIVDTYRCHKVRRMVHGGNTRQGSAAAGLEAVGECEIVVIQDGVRPFTGARVIVEAIETARKLGGANVMVRTLDTIVEARDGVIARIPDRSHLYNGQAPQAFRWELLTSAHRSAVADGVIDASDDAQLVLRVGGTVGLVEGSYANFKITTYEDFLFAERLVAHQRATDGGDWS
;
A
#
# COMPACT_ATOMS: atom_id res chain seq x y z
N MET A 1 21.92 -14.11 -28.51
CA MET A 1 22.37 -12.74 -28.74
C MET A 1 21.87 -11.92 -27.54
N ALA A 2 22.73 -11.78 -26.51
CA ALA A 2 22.38 -11.14 -25.25
C ALA A 2 22.41 -9.63 -25.46
N MET A 3 21.26 -8.97 -25.23
CA MET A 3 21.15 -7.51 -25.24
C MET A 3 21.74 -6.99 -23.92
N GLN A 4 22.90 -6.36 -24.00
CA GLN A 4 23.52 -5.65 -22.87
C GLN A 4 22.62 -4.46 -22.50
N LEU A 5 22.07 -4.50 -21.29
CA LEU A 5 21.38 -3.38 -20.67
C LEU A 5 22.42 -2.33 -20.23
N ASP A 6 22.16 -1.09 -20.55
CA ASP A 6 22.99 0.07 -20.24
C ASP A 6 23.22 0.21 -18.72
N PRO A 7 24.47 0.17 -18.23
CA PRO A 7 24.78 0.29 -16.80
C PRO A 7 24.53 1.67 -16.20
N THR A 8 24.04 2.65 -16.96
CA THR A 8 23.80 4.02 -16.50
C THR A 8 22.53 4.21 -15.65
N VAL A 9 21.67 3.18 -15.48
CA VAL A 9 20.47 3.27 -14.64
C VAL A 9 20.78 3.05 -13.15
N ALA A 10 21.89 2.42 -12.81
CA ALA A 10 22.23 2.06 -11.42
C ALA A 10 23.05 3.10 -10.64
N ALA A 11 23.47 4.20 -11.25
CA ALA A 11 24.38 5.16 -10.60
C ALA A 11 24.03 6.61 -10.93
N LYS A 12 22.87 7.10 -10.52
CA LYS A 12 22.61 8.55 -10.37
C LYS A 12 21.69 8.82 -9.17
N ALA A 13 22.17 8.56 -7.98
CA ALA A 13 21.83 9.34 -6.79
C ALA A 13 22.55 10.70 -6.88
N GLY A 14 22.27 11.45 -7.92
CA GLY A 14 22.68 12.84 -8.08
C GLY A 14 21.60 13.72 -7.50
N SER A 15 21.93 14.53 -6.50
CA SER A 15 21.17 15.63 -5.94
C SER A 15 20.56 16.49 -7.06
N ARG A 16 19.34 16.17 -7.47
CA ARG A 16 18.44 17.12 -8.09
C ARG A 16 17.52 17.59 -6.99
N GLU A 17 17.65 18.85 -6.61
CA GLU A 17 16.59 19.58 -5.91
C GLU A 17 15.31 19.35 -6.70
N SER A 18 14.45 18.45 -6.20
CA SER A 18 13.12 18.24 -6.75
C SER A 18 12.26 19.40 -6.25
N VAL A 19 12.18 20.46 -7.03
CA VAL A 19 11.15 21.48 -6.85
C VAL A 19 9.80 20.73 -6.82
N CYS A 20 9.12 20.78 -5.69
CA CYS A 20 7.77 20.24 -5.54
C CYS A 20 6.89 20.85 -6.63
N ALA A 21 6.41 20.06 -7.56
CA ALA A 21 5.38 20.49 -8.47
C ALA A 21 4.06 20.55 -7.68
N PRO A 22 3.44 21.73 -7.49
CA PRO A 22 2.14 21.84 -6.83
C PRO A 22 1.14 20.90 -7.52
N GLY A 23 0.44 20.07 -6.75
CA GLY A 23 -0.57 19.15 -7.25
C GLY A 23 -0.09 17.73 -7.54
N ARG A 24 1.24 17.39 -7.42
CA ARG A 24 1.72 16.03 -7.67
C ARG A 24 1.22 15.04 -6.60
N THR A 25 0.65 13.93 -7.07
CA THR A 25 0.23 12.81 -6.20
C THR A 25 1.09 11.58 -6.49
N SER A 26 1.82 11.09 -5.51
CA SER A 26 2.69 9.91 -5.61
C SER A 26 2.13 8.73 -4.83
N ALA A 27 2.21 7.53 -5.39
CA ALA A 27 1.84 6.31 -4.70
C ALA A 27 3.10 5.57 -4.19
N ILE A 28 3.02 5.05 -2.96
CA ILE A 28 4.00 4.13 -2.38
C ILE A 28 3.32 2.77 -2.25
N ILE A 29 3.80 1.77 -2.99
CA ILE A 29 3.28 0.41 -2.92
C ILE A 29 4.21 -0.43 -2.04
N LEU A 30 3.73 -0.84 -0.86
CA LEU A 30 4.49 -1.64 0.10
C LEU A 30 4.43 -3.12 -0.30
N ALA A 31 5.48 -3.62 -0.91
CA ALA A 31 5.61 -5.00 -1.38
C ALA A 31 6.82 -5.75 -0.79
N GLY A 32 7.57 -5.15 0.14
CA GLY A 32 8.81 -5.72 0.71
C GLY A 32 8.62 -6.87 1.71
N GLY A 33 7.39 -7.23 2.08
CA GLY A 33 7.09 -8.23 3.09
C GLY A 33 7.59 -9.64 2.74
N SER A 34 8.12 -10.38 3.74
CA SER A 34 8.64 -11.75 3.58
C SER A 34 7.55 -12.81 3.35
N GLY A 35 6.29 -12.49 3.64
CA GLY A 35 5.17 -13.44 3.46
C GLY A 35 5.14 -14.59 4.47
N SER A 36 5.80 -14.50 5.61
CA SER A 36 6.00 -15.58 6.60
C SER A 36 4.73 -16.30 7.09
N ARG A 37 3.58 -15.64 7.00
CA ARG A 37 2.27 -16.20 7.37
C ARG A 37 1.57 -16.94 6.23
N PHE A 38 2.08 -16.87 5.02
CA PHE A 38 1.50 -17.56 3.86
C PHE A 38 2.15 -18.94 3.73
N THR A 39 1.49 -19.97 4.28
CA THR A 39 1.92 -21.37 4.21
C THR A 39 1.36 -21.98 2.93
N GLY A 40 2.18 -22.25 1.94
CA GLY A 40 1.73 -22.89 0.68
C GLY A 40 2.46 -22.41 -0.57
N SER A 41 3.41 -21.50 -0.43
CA SER A 41 4.25 -21.05 -1.56
C SER A 41 5.72 -20.97 -1.16
N PHE A 42 6.61 -21.32 -2.09
CA PHE A 42 8.06 -21.09 -1.97
C PHE A 42 8.44 -19.62 -2.14
N PHE A 43 7.50 -18.78 -2.64
CA PHE A 43 7.72 -17.37 -2.91
C PHE A 43 6.86 -16.49 -1.98
N PRO A 44 7.31 -15.26 -1.68
CA PRO A 44 6.50 -14.29 -0.97
C PRO A 44 5.16 -14.05 -1.70
N LYS A 45 4.11 -13.85 -0.92
CA LYS A 45 2.71 -13.82 -1.38
C LYS A 45 2.42 -12.79 -2.49
N GLN A 46 3.17 -11.69 -2.58
CA GLN A 46 3.00 -10.69 -3.65
C GLN A 46 3.30 -11.24 -5.04
N PHE A 47 4.06 -12.34 -5.14
CA PHE A 47 4.38 -13.03 -6.39
C PHE A 47 3.46 -14.22 -6.70
N VAL A 48 2.63 -14.62 -5.73
CA VAL A 48 1.64 -15.68 -5.95
C VAL A 48 0.66 -15.23 -7.02
N GLN A 49 0.34 -16.15 -7.92
CA GLN A 49 -0.53 -15.85 -9.06
C GLN A 49 -1.99 -16.20 -8.75
N VAL A 50 -2.87 -15.24 -8.96
CA VAL A 50 -4.32 -15.41 -8.99
C VAL A 50 -4.74 -15.42 -10.46
N HIS A 51 -5.29 -16.52 -10.94
CA HIS A 51 -5.64 -16.71 -12.36
C HIS A 51 -4.50 -16.36 -13.33
N GLY A 52 -3.27 -16.80 -13.02
CA GLY A 52 -2.10 -16.61 -13.89
C GLY A 52 -1.46 -15.23 -13.84
N LYS A 53 -1.90 -14.34 -12.93
CA LYS A 53 -1.37 -12.99 -12.76
C LYS A 53 -0.88 -12.78 -11.32
N PRO A 54 0.35 -12.31 -11.10
CA PRO A 54 0.85 -12.02 -9.75
C PRO A 54 -0.05 -11.03 -8.99
N ILE A 55 -0.26 -11.27 -7.70
CA ILE A 55 -1.07 -10.38 -6.85
C ILE A 55 -0.60 -8.92 -6.97
N LEU A 56 0.70 -8.68 -6.96
CA LEU A 56 1.28 -7.35 -7.09
C LEU A 56 0.90 -6.69 -8.43
N ALA A 57 0.81 -7.45 -9.52
CA ALA A 57 0.49 -6.90 -10.82
C ALA A 57 -0.93 -6.30 -10.88
N TYR A 58 -1.90 -6.90 -10.19
CA TYR A 58 -3.25 -6.32 -10.06
C TYR A 58 -3.19 -4.94 -9.40
N VAL A 59 -2.43 -4.82 -8.30
CA VAL A 59 -2.27 -3.53 -7.59
C VAL A 59 -1.62 -2.49 -8.50
N LEU A 60 -0.51 -2.84 -9.15
CA LEU A 60 0.24 -1.91 -10.00
C LEU A 60 -0.60 -1.42 -11.18
N GLU A 61 -1.39 -2.30 -11.82
CA GLU A 61 -2.26 -1.91 -12.94
C GLU A 61 -3.35 -0.94 -12.50
N THR A 62 -3.99 -1.16 -11.35
CA THR A 62 -4.99 -0.21 -10.83
C THR A 62 -4.39 1.17 -10.68
N TYR A 63 -3.21 1.29 -10.06
CA TYR A 63 -2.54 2.58 -9.88
C TYR A 63 -1.99 3.18 -11.17
N GLN A 64 -1.53 2.34 -12.11
CA GLN A 64 -1.07 2.73 -13.43
C GLN A 64 -2.17 3.43 -14.24
N GLN A 65 -3.42 2.97 -14.12
CA GLN A 65 -4.56 3.47 -14.89
C GLN A 65 -5.13 4.79 -14.34
N LEU A 66 -4.90 5.11 -13.08
CA LEU A 66 -5.44 6.31 -12.43
C LEU A 66 -4.70 7.58 -12.87
N SER A 67 -5.39 8.49 -13.54
CA SER A 67 -4.81 9.77 -13.99
C SER A 67 -4.35 10.67 -12.85
N LEU A 68 -4.96 10.55 -11.67
CA LEU A 68 -4.57 11.29 -10.46
C LEU A 68 -3.25 10.85 -9.85
N ILE A 69 -2.72 9.69 -10.21
CA ILE A 69 -1.42 9.20 -9.74
C ILE A 69 -0.36 9.55 -10.79
N ASP A 70 0.60 10.37 -10.43
CA ASP A 70 1.68 10.80 -11.32
C ASP A 70 2.81 9.80 -11.41
N ASP A 71 3.20 9.23 -10.27
CA ASP A 71 4.24 8.20 -10.20
C ASP A 71 4.03 7.22 -9.05
N ILE A 72 4.73 6.08 -9.14
CA ILE A 72 4.71 5.00 -8.18
C ILE A 72 6.14 4.75 -7.69
N THR A 73 6.32 4.71 -6.38
CA THR A 73 7.50 4.16 -5.71
C THR A 73 7.15 2.79 -5.17
N LEU A 74 7.83 1.76 -5.67
CA LEU A 74 7.63 0.39 -5.22
C LEU A 74 8.65 0.05 -4.14
N VAL A 75 8.16 -0.28 -2.94
CA VAL A 75 9.01 -0.72 -1.82
C VAL A 75 9.13 -2.23 -1.87
N ILE A 76 10.35 -2.73 -2.08
CA ILE A 76 10.65 -4.11 -2.43
C ILE A 76 11.48 -4.83 -1.35
N ASN A 77 11.53 -6.14 -1.45
CA ASN A 77 12.48 -6.97 -0.72
C ASN A 77 13.69 -7.24 -1.62
N ALA A 78 14.87 -6.80 -1.21
CA ALA A 78 16.12 -6.94 -1.96
C ALA A 78 16.41 -8.38 -2.44
N ARG A 79 15.99 -9.39 -1.65
CA ARG A 79 16.21 -10.81 -2.00
C ARG A 79 15.53 -11.22 -3.31
N TYR A 80 14.48 -10.53 -3.71
CA TYR A 80 13.64 -10.88 -4.87
C TYR A 80 13.59 -9.76 -5.91
N GLU A 81 14.56 -8.89 -5.92
CA GLU A 81 14.60 -7.67 -6.73
C GLU A 81 14.28 -7.93 -8.21
N GLN A 82 14.88 -8.96 -8.82
CA GLN A 82 14.63 -9.29 -10.22
C GLN A 82 13.16 -9.61 -10.51
N LEU A 83 12.45 -10.28 -9.60
CA LEU A 83 11.03 -10.60 -9.79
C LEU A 83 10.16 -9.34 -9.84
N TYR A 84 10.52 -8.28 -9.12
CA TYR A 84 9.81 -7.00 -9.21
C TYR A 84 10.05 -6.32 -10.55
N TYR A 85 11.29 -6.30 -11.05
CA TYR A 85 11.58 -5.79 -12.39
C TYR A 85 10.82 -6.56 -13.46
N ASP A 86 10.80 -7.88 -13.41
CA ASP A 86 10.08 -8.73 -14.36
C ASP A 86 8.57 -8.41 -14.36
N ILE A 87 7.95 -8.19 -13.19
CA ILE A 87 6.54 -7.81 -13.09
C ILE A 87 6.32 -6.43 -13.70
N VAL A 88 7.13 -5.43 -13.35
CA VAL A 88 6.97 -4.05 -13.85
C VAL A 88 7.10 -4.00 -15.36
N ASP A 89 8.04 -4.73 -15.94
CA ASP A 89 8.26 -4.82 -17.38
C ASP A 89 7.12 -5.60 -18.08
N THR A 90 6.79 -6.80 -17.61
CA THR A 90 5.75 -7.66 -18.19
C THR A 90 4.39 -6.95 -18.24
N TYR A 91 4.03 -6.24 -17.18
CA TYR A 91 2.74 -5.54 -17.06
C TYR A 91 2.83 -4.07 -17.45
N ARG A 92 3.97 -3.61 -18.02
CA ARG A 92 4.20 -2.26 -18.54
C ARG A 92 3.80 -1.16 -17.55
N CYS A 93 4.22 -1.31 -16.30
CA CYS A 93 3.90 -0.36 -15.23
C CYS A 93 4.76 0.90 -15.31
N HIS A 94 4.54 1.74 -16.32
CA HIS A 94 5.38 2.91 -16.65
C HIS A 94 5.39 4.00 -15.56
N LYS A 95 4.41 4.03 -14.66
CA LYS A 95 4.40 4.96 -13.52
C LYS A 95 5.33 4.51 -12.39
N VAL A 96 5.81 3.27 -12.37
CA VAL A 96 6.84 2.85 -11.43
C VAL A 96 8.15 3.53 -11.80
N ARG A 97 8.48 4.62 -11.10
CA ARG A 97 9.68 5.43 -11.34
C ARG A 97 10.82 5.10 -10.40
N ARG A 98 10.51 4.46 -9.27
CA ARG A 98 11.50 4.12 -8.24
C ARG A 98 11.17 2.77 -7.64
N MET A 99 12.22 1.99 -7.38
CA MET A 99 12.19 0.81 -6.53
C MET A 99 13.18 1.01 -5.40
N VAL A 100 12.74 0.82 -4.16
CA VAL A 100 13.56 1.01 -2.96
C VAL A 100 13.40 -0.17 -2.02
N HIS A 101 14.47 -0.51 -1.31
CA HIS A 101 14.42 -1.61 -0.36
C HIS A 101 13.61 -1.20 0.88
N GLY A 102 12.72 -2.07 1.32
CA GLY A 102 11.95 -1.88 2.55
C GLY A 102 12.83 -1.99 3.81
N GLY A 103 12.33 -1.39 4.89
CA GLY A 103 12.92 -1.55 6.22
C GLY A 103 12.49 -2.86 6.91
N ASN A 104 12.97 -3.06 8.14
CA ASN A 104 12.65 -4.23 8.94
C ASN A 104 11.20 -4.25 9.47
N THR A 105 10.54 -3.10 9.50
CA THR A 105 9.16 -2.94 9.94
C THR A 105 8.30 -2.34 8.82
N ARG A 106 6.96 -2.38 8.98
CA ARG A 106 6.04 -1.71 8.06
C ARG A 106 6.30 -0.20 8.04
N GLN A 107 6.47 0.41 9.22
CA GLN A 107 6.78 1.83 9.37
C GLN A 107 8.10 2.18 8.68
N GLY A 108 9.16 1.39 8.88
CA GLY A 108 10.44 1.58 8.20
C GLY A 108 10.36 1.45 6.68
N SER A 109 9.51 0.55 6.18
CA SER A 109 9.25 0.41 4.75
C SER A 109 8.48 1.61 4.18
N ALA A 110 7.49 2.13 4.91
CA ALA A 110 6.78 3.36 4.52
C ALA A 110 7.72 4.57 4.52
N ALA A 111 8.58 4.70 5.54
CA ALA A 111 9.58 5.76 5.62
C ALA A 111 10.57 5.74 4.44
N ALA A 112 11.08 4.56 4.07
CA ALA A 112 11.97 4.42 2.90
C ALA A 112 11.28 4.85 1.60
N GLY A 113 10.01 4.46 1.42
CA GLY A 113 9.21 4.90 0.30
C GLY A 113 8.98 6.42 0.29
N LEU A 114 8.67 6.99 1.45
CA LEU A 114 8.40 8.41 1.63
C LEU A 114 9.64 9.28 1.33
N GLU A 115 10.82 8.84 1.75
CA GLU A 115 12.09 9.48 1.44
C GLU A 115 12.37 9.46 -0.07
N ALA A 116 12.13 8.32 -0.72
CA ALA A 116 12.38 8.16 -2.15
C ALA A 116 11.40 8.94 -3.03
N VAL A 117 10.16 9.14 -2.59
CA VAL A 117 9.17 9.96 -3.30
C VAL A 117 9.63 11.42 -3.38
N GLY A 118 10.26 11.94 -2.34
CA GLY A 118 10.55 13.36 -2.21
C GLY A 118 9.27 14.20 -2.04
N GLU A 119 9.39 15.52 -2.14
CA GLU A 119 8.26 16.44 -1.96
C GLU A 119 7.16 16.23 -3.00
N CYS A 120 5.91 16.15 -2.56
CA CYS A 120 4.70 16.12 -3.38
C CYS A 120 3.51 16.69 -2.58
N GLU A 121 2.38 16.90 -3.23
CA GLU A 121 1.18 17.36 -2.52
C GLU A 121 0.59 16.24 -1.66
N ILE A 122 0.28 15.12 -2.31
CA ILE A 122 -0.34 13.94 -1.68
C ILE A 122 0.54 12.72 -1.89
N VAL A 123 0.72 11.96 -0.84
CA VAL A 123 1.28 10.60 -0.89
C VAL A 123 0.20 9.58 -0.54
N VAL A 124 0.10 8.54 -1.36
CA VAL A 124 -0.84 7.42 -1.16
C VAL A 124 -0.06 6.17 -0.81
N ILE A 125 -0.35 5.55 0.32
CA ILE A 125 0.32 4.31 0.76
C ILE A 125 -0.62 3.14 0.57
N GLN A 126 -0.19 2.16 -0.21
CA GLN A 126 -0.95 0.95 -0.57
C GLN A 126 -0.21 -0.31 -0.19
N ASP A 127 -0.93 -1.30 0.33
CA ASP A 127 -0.41 -2.67 0.48
C ASP A 127 -0.33 -3.37 -0.88
N GLY A 128 0.85 -3.87 -1.27
CA GLY A 128 1.05 -4.61 -2.53
C GLY A 128 0.36 -5.98 -2.61
N VAL A 129 -0.44 -6.32 -1.62
CA VAL A 129 -1.20 -7.57 -1.49
C VAL A 129 -2.69 -7.34 -1.24
N ARG A 130 -3.23 -6.17 -1.67
CA ARG A 130 -4.66 -5.87 -1.75
C ARG A 130 -5.05 -5.63 -3.22
N PRO A 131 -5.22 -6.70 -4.01
CA PRO A 131 -5.42 -6.59 -5.46
C PRO A 131 -6.80 -6.01 -5.85
N PHE A 132 -7.73 -5.94 -4.91
CA PHE A 132 -9.13 -5.57 -5.17
C PHE A 132 -9.48 -4.16 -4.65
N THR A 133 -8.50 -3.28 -4.63
CA THR A 133 -8.72 -1.87 -4.30
C THR A 133 -9.35 -1.16 -5.50
N GLY A 134 -10.61 -0.73 -5.38
CA GLY A 134 -11.32 -0.03 -6.45
C GLY A 134 -10.76 1.38 -6.72
N ALA A 135 -10.83 1.83 -7.97
CA ALA A 135 -10.38 3.15 -8.38
C ALA A 135 -11.09 4.28 -7.61
N ARG A 136 -12.40 4.15 -7.39
CA ARG A 136 -13.22 5.10 -6.63
C ARG A 136 -12.62 5.36 -5.23
N VAL A 137 -12.29 4.31 -4.51
CA VAL A 137 -11.79 4.39 -3.14
C VAL A 137 -10.45 5.12 -3.07
N ILE A 138 -9.57 4.91 -4.07
CA ILE A 138 -8.28 5.61 -4.16
C ILE A 138 -8.50 7.11 -4.39
N VAL A 139 -9.40 7.46 -5.32
CA VAL A 139 -9.76 8.86 -5.62
C VAL A 139 -10.34 9.55 -4.38
N GLU A 140 -11.31 8.93 -3.71
CA GLU A 140 -11.91 9.47 -2.50
C GLU A 140 -10.89 9.66 -1.36
N ALA A 141 -9.92 8.75 -1.22
CA ALA A 141 -8.85 8.89 -0.23
C ALA A 141 -7.96 10.09 -0.53
N ILE A 142 -7.58 10.32 -1.79
CA ILE A 142 -6.80 11.48 -2.23
C ILE A 142 -7.55 12.78 -1.93
N GLU A 143 -8.83 12.87 -2.35
CA GLU A 143 -9.64 14.06 -2.14
C GLU A 143 -9.90 14.36 -0.65
N THR A 144 -10.08 13.31 0.15
CA THR A 144 -10.24 13.45 1.61
C THR A 144 -8.95 13.94 2.25
N ALA A 145 -7.80 13.41 1.84
CA ALA A 145 -6.49 13.86 2.33
C ALA A 145 -6.19 15.32 1.96
N ARG A 146 -6.58 15.77 0.76
CA ARG A 146 -6.47 17.17 0.35
C ARG A 146 -7.27 18.09 1.29
N LYS A 147 -8.45 17.67 1.71
CA LYS A 147 -9.35 18.47 2.57
C LYS A 147 -8.90 18.46 4.04
N LEU A 148 -8.57 17.29 4.58
CA LEU A 148 -8.39 17.08 6.02
C LEU A 148 -6.93 16.92 6.45
N GLY A 149 -6.01 16.69 5.51
CA GLY A 149 -4.60 16.38 5.77
C GLY A 149 -4.27 14.90 5.70
N GLY A 150 -5.21 14.03 6.06
CA GLY A 150 -5.07 12.56 5.96
C GLY A 150 -6.39 11.87 5.68
N ALA A 151 -6.32 10.67 5.13
CA ALA A 151 -7.45 9.77 4.91
C ALA A 151 -7.03 8.31 5.11
N ASN A 152 -7.94 7.50 5.64
CA ASN A 152 -7.75 6.06 5.74
C ASN A 152 -9.01 5.34 5.26
N VAL A 153 -8.81 4.36 4.39
CA VAL A 153 -9.89 3.50 3.88
C VAL A 153 -10.21 2.45 4.92
N MET A 154 -11.50 2.30 5.25
CA MET A 154 -11.96 1.41 6.31
C MET A 154 -13.32 0.80 5.96
N VAL A 155 -13.63 -0.35 6.55
CA VAL A 155 -14.96 -0.94 6.55
C VAL A 155 -15.45 -1.14 7.99
N ARG A 156 -16.76 -1.09 8.21
CA ARG A 156 -17.32 -1.41 9.54
C ARG A 156 -16.93 -2.82 9.94
N THR A 157 -16.60 -3.04 11.22
CA THR A 157 -16.42 -4.41 11.69
C THR A 157 -17.78 -5.13 11.75
N LEU A 158 -17.83 -6.34 11.23
CA LEU A 158 -19.04 -7.19 11.26
C LEU A 158 -19.07 -8.06 12.50
N ASP A 159 -17.90 -8.55 12.92
CA ASP A 159 -17.76 -9.42 14.07
C ASP A 159 -17.76 -8.64 15.38
N THR A 160 -18.09 -9.33 16.47
CA THR A 160 -17.91 -8.79 17.81
C THR A 160 -16.42 -8.76 18.15
N ILE A 161 -15.90 -7.57 18.41
CA ILE A 161 -14.51 -7.38 18.84
C ILE A 161 -14.43 -7.53 20.34
N VAL A 162 -13.44 -8.27 20.81
CA VAL A 162 -13.15 -8.45 22.23
C VAL A 162 -11.72 -8.02 22.54
N GLU A 163 -11.53 -7.31 23.65
CA GLU A 163 -10.22 -7.15 24.28
C GLU A 163 -10.01 -8.33 25.23
N ALA A 164 -8.91 -9.04 25.05
CA ALA A 164 -8.54 -10.14 25.94
C ALA A 164 -7.18 -9.86 26.61
N ARG A 165 -7.04 -10.26 27.87
CA ARG A 165 -5.78 -10.24 28.63
C ARG A 165 -5.63 -11.59 29.33
N ASP A 166 -4.48 -12.18 29.21
CA ASP A 166 -4.14 -13.47 29.84
C ASP A 166 -5.17 -14.58 29.58
N GLY A 167 -5.73 -14.61 28.35
CA GLY A 167 -6.72 -15.59 27.93
C GLY A 167 -8.15 -15.33 28.40
N VAL A 168 -8.41 -14.21 29.09
CA VAL A 168 -9.73 -13.82 29.59
C VAL A 168 -10.24 -12.58 28.85
N ILE A 169 -11.53 -12.55 28.50
CA ILE A 169 -12.16 -11.38 27.92
C ILE A 169 -12.19 -10.26 28.97
N ALA A 170 -11.52 -9.16 28.68
CA ALA A 170 -11.46 -7.99 29.55
C ALA A 170 -12.57 -6.97 29.21
N ARG A 171 -12.90 -6.79 27.92
CA ARG A 171 -13.90 -5.84 27.47
C ARG A 171 -14.46 -6.23 26.09
N ILE A 172 -15.71 -5.88 25.85
CA ILE A 172 -16.37 -5.93 24.53
C ILE A 172 -16.73 -4.49 24.16
N PRO A 173 -15.95 -3.85 23.27
CA PRO A 173 -16.25 -2.48 22.81
C PRO A 173 -17.57 -2.41 22.03
N ASP A 174 -18.21 -1.24 22.04
CA ASP A 174 -19.33 -0.98 21.15
C ASP A 174 -18.88 -0.94 19.69
N ARG A 175 -19.27 -1.97 18.92
CA ARG A 175 -18.87 -2.11 17.51
C ARG A 175 -19.42 -1.05 16.57
N SER A 176 -20.44 -0.26 16.99
CA SER A 176 -21.02 0.80 16.15
C SER A 176 -19.97 1.87 15.75
N HIS A 177 -18.90 1.99 16.52
CA HIS A 177 -17.79 2.92 16.30
C HIS A 177 -16.50 2.24 15.86
N LEU A 178 -16.54 0.93 15.57
CA LEU A 178 -15.35 0.18 15.20
C LEU A 178 -15.30 -0.10 13.69
N TYR A 179 -14.12 0.09 13.15
CA TYR A 179 -13.81 -0.13 11.74
C TYR A 179 -12.54 -0.95 11.60
N ASN A 180 -12.50 -1.77 10.56
CA ASN A 180 -11.29 -2.48 10.14
C ASN A 180 -10.52 -1.60 9.14
N GLY A 181 -9.31 -1.19 9.50
CA GLY A 181 -8.43 -0.42 8.62
C GLY A 181 -8.03 -1.23 7.39
N GLN A 182 -8.11 -0.59 6.24
CA GLN A 182 -7.67 -1.14 4.96
C GLN A 182 -6.51 -0.31 4.39
N ALA A 183 -6.31 -0.35 3.09
CA ALA A 183 -5.52 0.54 2.28
C ALA A 183 -6.35 0.89 1.03
N PRO A 184 -6.06 2.04 0.41
CA PRO A 184 -4.96 2.95 0.68
C PRO A 184 -5.17 3.84 1.92
N GLN A 185 -4.04 4.39 2.38
CA GLN A 185 -4.00 5.57 3.23
C GLN A 185 -3.43 6.71 2.39
N ALA A 186 -4.02 7.89 2.47
CA ALA A 186 -3.54 9.06 1.74
C ALA A 186 -3.28 10.21 2.71
N PHE A 187 -2.22 10.97 2.46
CA PHE A 187 -1.83 12.07 3.36
C PHE A 187 -1.21 13.22 2.56
N ARG A 188 -1.30 14.44 3.09
CA ARG A 188 -0.38 15.50 2.69
C ARG A 188 1.04 15.06 3.04
N TRP A 189 1.94 15.15 2.07
CA TRP A 189 3.31 14.65 2.22
C TRP A 189 4.04 15.27 3.42
N GLU A 190 3.92 16.59 3.60
CA GLU A 190 4.55 17.31 4.71
C GLU A 190 4.08 16.80 6.08
N LEU A 191 2.76 16.57 6.24
CA LEU A 191 2.16 16.07 7.46
C LEU A 191 2.69 14.66 7.79
N LEU A 192 2.67 13.76 6.82
CA LEU A 192 3.14 12.38 7.03
C LEU A 192 4.65 12.35 7.31
N THR A 193 5.43 13.13 6.58
CA THR A 193 6.88 13.21 6.80
C THR A 193 7.22 13.72 8.19
N SER A 194 6.51 14.77 8.66
CA SER A 194 6.65 15.29 10.01
C SER A 194 6.24 14.24 11.07
N ALA A 195 5.15 13.51 10.83
CA ALA A 195 4.67 12.46 11.73
C ALA A 195 5.68 11.31 11.88
N HIS A 196 6.27 10.85 10.77
CA HIS A 196 7.33 9.83 10.79
C HIS A 196 8.58 10.30 11.54
N ARG A 197 9.03 11.54 11.31
CA ARG A 197 10.20 12.12 12.02
C ARG A 197 9.95 12.21 13.53
N SER A 198 8.78 12.72 13.94
CA SER A 198 8.40 12.79 15.34
C SER A 198 8.36 11.41 15.99
N ALA A 199 7.76 10.43 15.32
CA ALA A 199 7.68 9.05 15.83
C ALA A 199 9.06 8.46 16.09
N VAL A 200 10.01 8.62 15.17
CA VAL A 200 11.39 8.15 15.33
C VAL A 200 12.09 8.85 16.50
N ALA A 201 11.91 10.17 16.65
CA ALA A 201 12.48 10.94 17.76
C ALA A 201 11.94 10.45 19.12
N ASP A 202 10.68 10.01 19.16
CA ASP A 202 10.04 9.46 20.37
C ASP A 202 10.26 7.95 20.56
N GLY A 203 11.10 7.32 19.71
CA GLY A 203 11.41 5.88 19.79
C GLY A 203 10.28 4.96 19.26
N VAL A 204 9.29 5.49 18.55
CA VAL A 204 8.21 4.72 17.92
C VAL A 204 8.67 4.28 16.54
N ILE A 205 9.00 2.99 16.39
CA ILE A 205 9.62 2.43 15.18
C ILE A 205 8.81 1.29 14.52
N ASP A 206 7.68 0.89 15.11
CA ASP A 206 6.85 -0.24 14.65
C ASP A 206 5.35 0.07 14.75
N ALA A 207 4.94 1.22 14.21
CA ALA A 207 3.53 1.54 14.08
C ALA A 207 2.85 0.63 13.05
N SER A 208 1.65 0.15 13.38
CA SER A 208 0.89 -0.78 12.54
C SER A 208 0.38 -0.13 11.25
N ASP A 209 0.13 1.19 11.29
CA ASP A 209 -0.27 1.98 10.12
C ASP A 209 0.18 3.46 10.24
N ASP A 210 0.09 4.20 9.13
CA ASP A 210 0.60 5.58 9.07
C ASP A 210 -0.39 6.58 9.67
N ALA A 211 -1.69 6.28 9.67
CA ALA A 211 -2.71 7.12 10.30
C ALA A 211 -2.44 7.29 11.81
N GLN A 212 -1.95 6.22 12.47
CA GLN A 212 -1.55 6.28 13.87
C GLN A 212 -0.46 7.33 14.13
N LEU A 213 0.50 7.47 13.21
CA LEU A 213 1.58 8.46 13.34
C LEU A 213 1.06 9.87 13.16
N VAL A 214 0.15 10.07 12.19
CA VAL A 214 -0.47 11.38 11.94
C VAL A 214 -1.32 11.82 13.14
N LEU A 215 -2.10 10.91 13.72
CA LEU A 215 -2.90 11.21 14.93
C LEU A 215 -2.02 11.58 16.13
N ARG A 216 -0.83 10.97 16.29
CA ARG A 216 0.13 11.30 17.35
C ARG A 216 0.59 12.76 17.33
N VAL A 217 0.72 13.36 16.16
CA VAL A 217 1.13 14.77 16.00
C VAL A 217 -0.07 15.73 15.93
N GLY A 218 -1.27 15.25 16.29
CA GLY A 218 -2.49 16.07 16.30
C GLY A 218 -3.10 16.29 14.91
N GLY A 219 -2.65 15.55 13.88
CA GLY A 219 -3.23 15.61 12.55
C GLY A 219 -4.62 14.97 12.49
N THR A 220 -5.37 15.32 11.46
CA THR A 220 -6.72 14.76 11.21
C THR A 220 -6.66 13.73 10.11
N VAL A 221 -7.32 12.59 10.33
CA VAL A 221 -7.45 11.52 9.35
C VAL A 221 -8.92 11.24 9.09
N GLY A 222 -9.41 11.54 7.88
CA GLY A 222 -10.77 11.25 7.47
C GLY A 222 -10.97 9.77 7.17
N LEU A 223 -12.19 9.28 7.44
CA LEU A 223 -12.60 7.94 7.07
C LEU A 223 -13.13 7.93 5.64
N VAL A 224 -12.67 7.00 4.83
CA VAL A 224 -13.22 6.69 3.50
C VAL A 224 -13.81 5.29 3.54
N GLU A 225 -15.05 5.15 3.07
CA GLU A 225 -15.72 3.86 3.06
C GLU A 225 -15.11 2.93 2.00
N GLY A 226 -14.54 1.83 2.48
CA GLY A 226 -13.94 0.78 1.65
C GLY A 226 -14.94 -0.27 1.19
N SER A 227 -14.41 -1.41 0.78
CA SER A 227 -15.18 -2.58 0.38
C SER A 227 -14.66 -3.82 1.10
N TYR A 228 -15.53 -4.74 1.48
CA TYR A 228 -15.10 -6.05 2.01
C TYR A 228 -14.34 -6.87 0.98
N ALA A 229 -14.51 -6.59 -0.30
CA ALA A 229 -13.69 -7.17 -1.36
C ALA A 229 -12.22 -6.68 -1.32
N ASN A 230 -11.94 -5.50 -0.74
CA ASN A 230 -10.58 -4.96 -0.58
C ASN A 230 -9.83 -5.58 0.63
N PHE A 231 -9.92 -6.90 0.77
CA PHE A 231 -9.19 -7.60 1.82
C PHE A 231 -7.70 -7.77 1.48
N LYS A 232 -6.89 -7.93 2.51
CA LYS A 232 -5.45 -8.19 2.39
C LYS A 232 -5.21 -9.69 2.27
N ILE A 233 -4.64 -10.14 1.17
CA ILE A 233 -4.25 -11.56 1.04
C ILE A 233 -3.11 -11.82 2.01
N THR A 234 -3.41 -12.60 3.07
CA THR A 234 -2.50 -12.90 4.17
C THR A 234 -2.34 -14.39 4.40
N THR A 235 -3.42 -15.15 4.24
CA THR A 235 -3.49 -16.59 4.43
C THR A 235 -3.79 -17.31 3.11
N TYR A 236 -3.75 -18.64 3.13
CA TYR A 236 -4.13 -19.45 1.98
C TYR A 236 -5.64 -19.36 1.69
N GLU A 237 -6.46 -19.21 2.72
CA GLU A 237 -7.91 -19.00 2.58
C GLU A 237 -8.22 -17.70 1.86
N ASP A 238 -7.49 -16.60 2.17
CA ASP A 238 -7.61 -15.34 1.45
C ASP A 238 -7.30 -15.52 -0.05
N PHE A 239 -6.28 -16.33 -0.36
CA PHE A 239 -5.93 -16.66 -1.74
C PHE A 239 -7.05 -17.41 -2.47
N LEU A 240 -7.65 -18.44 -1.85
CA LEU A 240 -8.79 -19.15 -2.43
C LEU A 240 -9.98 -18.21 -2.68
N PHE A 241 -10.20 -17.26 -1.78
CA PHE A 241 -11.24 -16.24 -1.94
C PHE A 241 -10.92 -15.31 -3.11
N ALA A 242 -9.66 -14.90 -3.27
CA ALA A 242 -9.19 -14.09 -4.40
C ALA A 242 -9.39 -14.81 -5.75
N GLU A 243 -9.07 -16.10 -5.84
CA GLU A 243 -9.32 -16.93 -7.02
C GLU A 243 -10.81 -16.90 -7.41
N ARG A 244 -11.72 -17.05 -6.44
CA ARG A 244 -13.17 -17.04 -6.69
C ARG A 244 -13.67 -15.68 -7.14
N LEU A 245 -13.17 -14.58 -6.53
CA LEU A 245 -13.55 -13.22 -6.93
C LEU A 245 -13.13 -12.92 -8.36
N VAL A 246 -11.89 -13.23 -8.74
CA VAL A 246 -11.39 -12.99 -10.10
C VAL A 246 -12.16 -13.86 -11.12
N ALA A 247 -12.45 -15.12 -10.78
CA ALA A 247 -13.25 -15.98 -11.63
C ALA A 247 -14.66 -15.40 -11.88
N HIS A 248 -15.31 -14.90 -10.83
CA HIS A 248 -16.64 -14.29 -10.92
C HIS A 248 -16.61 -13.02 -11.78
N GLN A 249 -15.65 -12.12 -11.54
CA GLN A 249 -15.53 -10.89 -12.31
C GLN A 249 -15.29 -11.13 -13.80
N ARG A 250 -14.44 -12.11 -14.14
CA ARG A 250 -14.22 -12.50 -15.54
C ARG A 250 -15.49 -13.08 -16.22
N ALA A 251 -16.35 -13.76 -15.45
CA ALA A 251 -17.60 -14.32 -15.95
C ALA A 251 -18.69 -13.26 -16.14
N THR A 252 -18.59 -12.11 -15.46
CA THR A 252 -19.59 -11.02 -15.48
C THR A 252 -19.17 -9.79 -16.31
N ASP A 253 -18.16 -9.92 -17.19
CA ASP A 253 -17.62 -8.85 -18.04
C ASP A 253 -17.08 -7.62 -17.29
N GLY A 254 -16.44 -7.85 -16.11
CA GLY A 254 -15.40 -6.97 -15.64
C GLY A 254 -15.79 -5.55 -15.23
N GLY A 255 -16.60 -5.39 -14.18
CA GLY A 255 -16.73 -4.12 -13.49
C GLY A 255 -15.52 -3.81 -12.57
N ASP A 256 -15.36 -2.51 -12.18
CA ASP A 256 -14.45 -2.08 -11.14
C ASP A 256 -14.78 -2.76 -9.79
N TRP A 257 -13.79 -2.91 -8.90
CA TRP A 257 -13.95 -3.47 -7.55
C TRP A 257 -14.70 -2.53 -6.57
N SER A 258 -15.64 -1.75 -7.07
CA SER A 258 -16.42 -0.78 -6.30
C SER A 258 -17.47 -1.41 -5.38
#